data_38da3ed3a3652ae047948f32606c88aa
#
_entry.id   38da3ed3a3652ae047948f32606c88aa
#
_cell.length_a   1.000
_cell.length_b   1.000
_cell.length_c   1.000
_cell.angle_alpha   90.00
_cell.angle_beta   90.00
_cell.angle_gamma   90.00
#
_symmetry.space_group_name_H-M   'P 1'
#
loop_
_entity.id
_entity.type
_entity.pdbx_description
1 polymer ?
#
loop_
_entity_poly.entity_id
_entity_poly.type
_entity_poly.pdbx_seq_one_letter_code
_entity_poly.pdbx_strand_id
1 'polypeptide(L)'
;MLPGRLTYWKGQKIFIEAIKLLADQNTPQIFQAIILGNEQGRNVYKKQLVGLVEQHRLNKIIKFIDHCEEMPIAYRIANLVCSCSIEPEAFGRVPVEAQAMEIPIIASDIGGSTETIVNEKTGFLFKNGDPKALADVITLLMQKDYNSLKSIGFKGRKNILKKFDVDKMCKTTFTEYKKLIELS
;
A
#
# COMPACT_ATOMS: atom_id res chain seq x y z
N MET A 1 -7.16 2.25 -1.86
CA MET A 1 -6.28 3.25 -2.51
C MET A 1 -4.90 2.65 -2.71
N LEU A 2 -4.27 2.88 -3.87
CA LEU A 2 -2.88 2.53 -4.17
C LEU A 2 -2.08 3.83 -4.36
N PRO A 3 -1.36 4.32 -3.36
CA PRO A 3 -0.52 5.51 -3.49
C PRO A 3 0.87 5.14 -3.99
N GLY A 4 1.45 5.98 -4.84
CA GLY A 4 2.82 5.83 -5.32
C GLY A 4 3.02 6.36 -6.73
N ARG A 5 4.26 6.62 -7.08
CA ARG A 5 4.65 7.01 -8.44
C ARG A 5 4.17 5.98 -9.46
N LEU A 6 3.72 6.43 -10.63
CA LEU A 6 3.36 5.52 -11.71
C LEU A 6 4.63 4.96 -12.36
N THR A 7 5.07 3.82 -11.84
CA THR A 7 6.25 3.09 -12.31
C THR A 7 5.95 1.59 -12.31
N TYR A 8 6.52 0.87 -13.26
CA TYR A 8 6.27 -0.57 -13.45
C TYR A 8 6.41 -1.36 -12.13
N TRP A 9 7.47 -1.11 -11.38
CA TRP A 9 7.79 -1.84 -10.15
C TRP A 9 6.86 -1.54 -8.96
N LYS A 10 6.03 -0.47 -9.02
CA LYS A 10 5.00 -0.17 -8.00
C LYS A 10 3.72 -0.99 -8.17
N GLY A 11 3.64 -1.83 -9.19
CA GLY A 11 2.60 -2.85 -9.32
C GLY A 11 1.18 -2.34 -9.57
N GLN A 12 1.01 -1.15 -10.19
CA GLN A 12 -0.33 -0.65 -10.55
C GLN A 12 -1.08 -1.64 -11.43
N LYS A 13 -0.37 -2.38 -12.30
CA LYS A 13 -0.98 -3.41 -13.14
C LYS A 13 -1.56 -4.54 -12.29
N ILE A 14 -0.83 -5.02 -11.27
CA ILE A 14 -1.30 -6.04 -10.32
C ILE A 14 -2.57 -5.58 -9.62
N PHE A 15 -2.60 -4.31 -9.19
CA PHE A 15 -3.78 -3.72 -8.55
C PHE A 15 -4.98 -3.67 -9.49
N ILE A 16 -4.80 -3.22 -10.76
CA ILE A 16 -5.88 -3.16 -11.75
C ILE A 16 -6.46 -4.56 -12.02
N GLU A 17 -5.60 -5.56 -12.21
CA GLU A 17 -6.02 -6.95 -12.41
C GLU A 17 -6.77 -7.53 -11.19
N ALA A 18 -6.33 -7.21 -9.97
CA ALA A 18 -7.04 -7.59 -8.75
C ALA A 18 -8.44 -6.95 -8.68
N ILE A 19 -8.55 -5.66 -9.01
CA ILE A 19 -9.83 -4.94 -9.08
C ILE A 19 -10.75 -5.55 -10.15
N LYS A 20 -10.19 -6.01 -11.29
CA LYS A 20 -10.95 -6.73 -12.32
C LYS A 20 -11.55 -8.02 -11.75
N LEU A 21 -10.75 -8.82 -11.04
CA LEU A 21 -11.25 -10.06 -10.42
C LEU A 21 -12.38 -9.79 -9.41
N LEU A 22 -12.26 -8.71 -8.62
CA LEU A 22 -13.31 -8.29 -7.68
C LEU A 22 -14.58 -7.85 -8.39
N ALA A 23 -14.45 -7.09 -9.49
CA ALA A 23 -15.61 -6.62 -10.27
C ALA A 23 -16.36 -7.79 -10.92
N ASP A 24 -15.66 -8.85 -11.34
CA ASP A 24 -16.26 -10.03 -11.97
C ASP A 24 -17.04 -10.92 -10.97
N GLN A 25 -16.75 -10.82 -9.68
CA GLN A 25 -17.42 -11.63 -8.65
C GLN A 25 -18.86 -11.20 -8.35
N ASN A 26 -19.43 -10.23 -9.09
CA ASN A 26 -20.78 -9.69 -8.86
C ASN A 26 -21.07 -9.38 -7.38
N THR A 27 -20.04 -8.97 -6.64
CA THR A 27 -20.23 -8.60 -5.24
C THR A 27 -21.15 -7.39 -5.14
N PRO A 28 -22.17 -7.43 -4.28
CA PRO A 28 -23.12 -6.32 -4.15
C PRO A 28 -22.50 -5.07 -3.53
N GLN A 29 -21.22 -5.10 -3.16
CA GLN A 29 -20.53 -3.99 -2.54
C GLN A 29 -20.05 -2.99 -3.57
N ILE A 30 -20.56 -1.76 -3.45
CA ILE A 30 -20.09 -0.61 -4.24
C ILE A 30 -18.77 -0.13 -3.62
N PHE A 31 -17.70 -0.16 -4.40
CA PHE A 31 -16.40 0.37 -4.00
C PHE A 31 -15.76 1.21 -5.10
N GLN A 32 -14.87 2.09 -4.72
CA GLN A 32 -13.98 2.81 -5.64
C GLN A 32 -12.53 2.46 -5.36
N ALA A 33 -11.79 2.22 -6.43
CA ALA A 33 -10.35 2.02 -6.39
C ALA A 33 -9.64 3.29 -6.88
N ILE A 34 -8.70 3.79 -6.11
CA ILE A 34 -7.97 5.02 -6.42
C ILE A 34 -6.50 4.65 -6.63
N ILE A 35 -5.95 5.04 -7.77
CA ILE A 35 -4.51 5.03 -8.04
C ILE A 35 -4.05 6.48 -7.88
N LEU A 36 -3.30 6.75 -6.80
CA LEU A 36 -2.86 8.09 -6.42
C LEU A 36 -1.37 8.28 -6.68
N GLY A 37 -1.02 9.19 -7.58
CA GLY A 37 0.34 9.57 -7.91
C GLY A 37 0.52 9.87 -9.37
N ASN A 38 1.60 10.56 -9.70
CA ASN A 38 1.87 10.98 -11.07
C ASN A 38 2.95 10.12 -11.76
N GLU A 39 3.04 10.29 -13.04
CA GLU A 39 3.98 9.57 -13.91
C GLU A 39 5.39 10.15 -13.92
N GLN A 40 5.59 11.37 -13.43
CA GLN A 40 6.90 12.05 -13.47
C GLN A 40 7.58 11.96 -14.85
N GLY A 41 6.86 12.27 -15.91
CA GLY A 41 7.32 12.19 -17.28
C GLY A 41 7.21 10.80 -17.94
N ARG A 42 6.76 9.77 -17.24
CA ARG A 42 6.58 8.39 -17.78
C ARG A 42 5.20 8.21 -18.43
N ASN A 43 4.86 9.07 -19.37
CA ASN A 43 3.54 9.12 -20.02
C ASN A 43 3.15 7.80 -20.71
N VAL A 44 4.12 7.04 -21.21
CA VAL A 44 3.86 5.75 -21.87
C VAL A 44 3.25 4.76 -20.89
N TYR A 45 3.81 4.64 -19.68
CA TYR A 45 3.29 3.72 -18.68
C TYR A 45 1.89 4.13 -18.19
N LYS A 46 1.65 5.43 -17.96
CA LYS A 46 0.31 5.94 -17.61
C LYS A 46 -0.72 5.59 -18.68
N LYS A 47 -0.38 5.79 -19.97
CA LYS A 47 -1.27 5.40 -21.09
C LYS A 47 -1.56 3.91 -21.11
N GLN A 48 -0.57 3.06 -20.85
CA GLN A 48 -0.77 1.60 -20.73
C GLN A 48 -1.74 1.25 -19.60
N LEU A 49 -1.61 1.87 -18.43
CA LEU A 49 -2.53 1.63 -17.30
C LEU A 49 -3.95 2.09 -17.61
N VAL A 50 -4.11 3.26 -18.24
CA VAL A 50 -5.43 3.77 -18.67
C VAL A 50 -6.05 2.82 -19.69
N GLY A 51 -5.31 2.39 -20.71
CA GLY A 51 -5.77 1.43 -21.71
C GLY A 51 -6.19 0.10 -21.08
N LEU A 52 -5.47 -0.38 -20.06
CA LEU A 52 -5.84 -1.60 -19.32
C LEU A 52 -7.17 -1.43 -18.55
N VAL A 53 -7.37 -0.28 -17.92
CA VAL A 53 -8.64 0.04 -17.23
C VAL A 53 -9.80 0.09 -18.21
N GLU A 54 -9.61 0.67 -19.42
CA GLU A 54 -10.61 0.71 -20.49
C GLU A 54 -10.91 -0.69 -21.03
N GLN A 55 -9.89 -1.47 -21.34
CA GLN A 55 -10.01 -2.86 -21.80
C GLN A 55 -10.82 -3.71 -20.85
N HIS A 56 -10.63 -3.53 -19.54
CA HIS A 56 -11.37 -4.23 -18.50
C HIS A 56 -12.71 -3.59 -18.13
N ARG A 57 -13.10 -2.48 -18.77
CA ARG A 57 -14.34 -1.71 -18.49
C ARG A 57 -14.46 -1.23 -17.05
N LEU A 58 -13.30 -0.88 -16.44
CA LEU A 58 -13.22 -0.47 -15.04
C LEU A 58 -13.28 1.05 -14.82
N ASN A 59 -13.57 1.86 -15.84
CA ASN A 59 -13.56 3.34 -15.80
C ASN A 59 -14.48 3.94 -14.73
N LYS A 60 -15.55 3.22 -14.36
CA LYS A 60 -16.47 3.64 -13.29
C LYS A 60 -15.92 3.30 -11.90
N ILE A 61 -15.05 2.31 -11.78
CA ILE A 61 -14.53 1.77 -10.52
C ILE A 61 -13.16 2.36 -10.20
N ILE A 62 -12.25 2.43 -11.17
CA ILE A 62 -10.88 2.92 -10.97
C ILE A 62 -10.78 4.39 -11.35
N LYS A 63 -10.20 5.19 -10.46
CA LYS A 63 -9.87 6.59 -10.69
C LYS A 63 -8.37 6.81 -10.53
N PHE A 64 -7.79 7.53 -11.49
CA PHE A 64 -6.44 8.06 -11.38
C PHE A 64 -6.52 9.46 -10.78
N ILE A 65 -5.77 9.70 -9.73
CA ILE A 65 -5.62 11.01 -9.11
C ILE A 65 -4.13 11.34 -9.14
N ASP A 66 -3.81 12.54 -9.58
CA ASP A 66 -2.44 13.01 -9.66
C ASP A 66 -1.83 13.20 -8.25
N HIS A 67 -0.64 13.78 -8.19
CA HIS A 67 0.07 14.00 -6.94
C HIS A 67 -0.78 14.74 -5.91
N CYS A 68 -0.71 14.24 -4.68
CA CYS A 68 -1.30 14.87 -3.51
C CYS A 68 -0.17 15.27 -2.55
N GLU A 69 -0.09 16.55 -2.21
CA GLU A 69 0.89 17.05 -1.25
C GLU A 69 0.51 16.65 0.17
N GLU A 70 -0.78 16.69 0.49
CA GLU A 70 -1.34 16.36 1.79
C GLU A 70 -1.65 14.86 1.93
N MET A 71 -0.63 14.02 1.85
CA MET A 71 -0.79 12.55 1.96
C MET A 71 -1.55 12.09 3.21
N PRO A 72 -1.39 12.71 4.40
CA PRO A 72 -2.22 12.34 5.56
C PRO A 72 -3.72 12.44 5.30
N ILE A 73 -4.19 13.45 4.55
CA ILE A 73 -5.59 13.59 4.17
C ILE A 73 -6.01 12.45 3.25
N ALA A 74 -5.18 12.14 2.23
CA ALA A 74 -5.44 11.05 1.31
C ALA A 74 -5.56 9.70 2.03
N TYR A 75 -4.70 9.42 3.02
CA TYR A 75 -4.83 8.22 3.84
C TYR A 75 -6.13 8.21 4.65
N ARG A 76 -6.50 9.32 5.28
CA ARG A 76 -7.70 9.37 6.15
C ARG A 76 -9.02 9.12 5.42
N ILE A 77 -9.13 9.43 4.14
CA ILE A 77 -10.33 9.15 3.34
C ILE A 77 -10.34 7.73 2.78
N ALA A 78 -9.23 6.99 2.86
CA ALA A 78 -9.14 5.62 2.39
C ALA A 78 -9.66 4.64 3.46
N ASN A 79 -10.49 3.68 3.06
CA ASN A 79 -10.89 2.58 3.93
C ASN A 79 -9.81 1.48 3.97
N LEU A 80 -9.01 1.38 2.91
CA LEU A 80 -7.97 0.37 2.72
C LEU A 80 -6.88 0.94 1.83
N VAL A 81 -5.62 0.68 2.18
CA VAL A 81 -4.45 1.03 1.37
C VAL A 81 -3.80 -0.25 0.84
N CYS A 82 -3.30 -0.19 -0.39
CA CYS A 82 -2.54 -1.27 -1.02
C CYS A 82 -1.14 -0.76 -1.39
N SER A 83 -0.12 -1.60 -1.22
CA SER A 83 1.24 -1.40 -1.70
C SER A 83 1.65 -2.64 -2.49
N CYS A 84 1.61 -2.54 -3.82
CA CYS A 84 1.71 -3.68 -4.72
C CYS A 84 3.08 -3.79 -5.40
N SER A 85 4.14 -3.24 -4.81
CA SER A 85 5.48 -3.26 -5.39
C SER A 85 5.91 -4.68 -5.74
N ILE A 86 6.38 -4.87 -6.99
CA ILE A 86 6.85 -6.17 -7.50
C ILE A 86 8.36 -6.36 -7.33
N GLU A 87 9.06 -5.30 -6.99
CA GLU A 87 10.47 -5.30 -6.62
C GLU A 87 10.62 -4.91 -5.14
N PRO A 88 11.64 -5.43 -4.43
CA PRO A 88 11.82 -5.16 -3.01
C PRO A 88 12.13 -3.67 -2.77
N GLU A 89 11.34 -3.02 -1.93
CA GLU A 89 11.66 -1.71 -1.39
C GLU A 89 12.51 -1.85 -0.13
N ALA A 90 13.53 -1.01 0.03
CA ALA A 90 14.40 -1.06 1.19
C ALA A 90 13.62 -0.86 2.51
N PHE A 91 12.66 0.06 2.55
CA PHE A 91 11.84 0.33 3.72
C PHE A 91 10.33 0.24 3.43
N GLY A 92 9.87 0.81 2.31
CA GLY A 92 8.45 0.85 1.96
C GLY A 92 7.68 1.88 2.80
N ARG A 93 7.73 3.17 2.42
CA ARG A 93 7.04 4.23 3.17
C ARG A 93 5.53 4.05 3.23
N VAL A 94 4.90 3.60 2.13
CA VAL A 94 3.44 3.44 2.05
C VAL A 94 2.87 2.54 3.16
N PRO A 95 3.41 1.33 3.43
CA PRO A 95 2.96 0.52 4.54
C PRO A 95 3.09 1.20 5.90
N VAL A 96 4.17 1.95 6.12
CA VAL A 96 4.41 2.65 7.39
C VAL A 96 3.46 3.84 7.55
N GLU A 97 3.29 4.65 6.51
CA GLU A 97 2.39 5.81 6.49
C GLU A 97 0.93 5.40 6.70
N ALA A 98 0.45 4.35 6.01
CA ALA A 98 -0.90 3.82 6.19
C ALA A 98 -1.14 3.34 7.64
N GLN A 99 -0.21 2.57 8.21
CA GLN A 99 -0.29 2.13 9.60
C GLN A 99 -0.25 3.32 10.57
N ALA A 100 0.62 4.31 10.32
CA ALA A 100 0.68 5.53 11.14
C ALA A 100 -0.64 6.32 11.15
N MET A 101 -1.41 6.23 10.07
CA MET A 101 -2.73 6.87 9.92
C MET A 101 -3.89 5.95 10.36
N GLU A 102 -3.60 4.79 10.96
CA GLU A 102 -4.58 3.78 11.40
C GLU A 102 -5.44 3.21 10.27
N ILE A 103 -4.91 3.21 9.04
CA ILE A 103 -5.62 2.64 7.91
C ILE A 103 -5.12 1.21 7.65
N PRO A 104 -6.00 0.22 7.51
CA PRO A 104 -5.63 -1.13 7.12
C PRO A 104 -4.80 -1.13 5.84
N ILE A 105 -3.71 -1.88 5.84
CA ILE A 105 -2.76 -1.99 4.73
C ILE A 105 -2.68 -3.42 4.22
N ILE A 106 -2.66 -3.58 2.91
CA ILE A 106 -2.26 -4.81 2.21
C ILE A 106 -0.98 -4.50 1.44
N ALA A 107 0.06 -5.29 1.60
CA ALA A 107 1.30 -5.10 0.86
C ALA A 107 1.82 -6.41 0.26
N SER A 108 2.60 -6.30 -0.82
CA SER A 108 3.33 -7.44 -1.36
C SER A 108 4.27 -8.03 -0.30
N ASP A 109 4.32 -9.34 -0.21
CA ASP A 109 5.21 -10.09 0.70
C ASP A 109 6.64 -10.08 0.16
N ILE A 110 7.27 -8.88 0.19
CA ILE A 110 8.63 -8.65 -0.32
C ILE A 110 9.25 -7.39 0.30
N GLY A 111 10.57 -7.42 0.51
CA GLY A 111 11.36 -6.27 0.98
C GLY A 111 10.88 -5.73 2.32
N GLY A 112 10.97 -4.41 2.54
CA GLY A 112 10.64 -3.77 3.80
C GLY A 112 9.21 -3.95 4.29
N SER A 113 8.27 -4.37 3.42
CA SER A 113 6.89 -4.68 3.84
C SER A 113 6.86 -5.83 4.86
N THR A 114 7.73 -6.83 4.71
CA THR A 114 7.81 -8.00 5.60
C THR A 114 8.32 -7.65 7.01
N GLU A 115 9.05 -6.54 7.13
CA GLU A 115 9.57 -6.06 8.42
C GLU A 115 8.59 -5.10 9.11
N THR A 116 7.85 -4.32 8.32
CA THR A 116 6.96 -3.27 8.81
C THR A 116 5.56 -3.76 9.13
N ILE A 117 5.13 -4.86 8.52
CA ILE A 117 3.80 -5.48 8.72
C ILE A 117 3.95 -6.80 9.49
N VAL A 118 3.18 -6.94 10.55
CA VAL A 118 2.93 -8.24 11.19
C VAL A 118 1.65 -8.79 10.56
N ASN A 119 1.81 -9.79 9.67
CA ASN A 119 0.71 -10.33 8.86
C ASN A 119 -0.51 -10.70 9.72
N GLU A 120 -1.71 -10.34 9.25
CA GLU A 120 -3.03 -10.53 9.88
C GLU A 120 -3.23 -9.78 11.22
N LYS A 121 -2.20 -9.10 11.73
CA LYS A 121 -2.28 -8.36 13.00
C LYS A 121 -2.24 -6.86 12.80
N THR A 122 -1.27 -6.35 12.04
CA THR A 122 -1.07 -4.92 11.81
C THR A 122 -1.32 -4.49 10.37
N GLY A 123 -1.60 -5.44 9.51
CA GLY A 123 -1.85 -5.35 8.08
C GLY A 123 -1.82 -6.75 7.48
N PHE A 124 -1.85 -6.83 6.17
CA PHE A 124 -1.87 -8.10 5.44
C PHE A 124 -0.77 -8.13 4.40
N LEU A 125 -0.16 -9.30 4.25
CA LEU A 125 0.78 -9.57 3.18
C LEU A 125 0.11 -10.48 2.14
N PHE A 126 0.34 -10.21 0.87
CA PHE A 126 -0.11 -11.06 -0.22
C PHE A 126 1.07 -11.52 -1.08
N LYS A 127 0.95 -12.67 -1.73
CA LYS A 127 1.98 -13.22 -2.59
C LYS A 127 2.39 -12.23 -3.68
N ASN A 128 3.66 -11.87 -3.71
CA ASN A 128 4.20 -10.87 -4.64
C ASN A 128 3.85 -11.20 -6.10
N GLY A 129 3.39 -10.18 -6.82
CA GLY A 129 3.05 -10.29 -8.24
C GLY A 129 1.77 -11.06 -8.56
N ASP A 130 0.98 -11.47 -7.56
CA ASP A 130 -0.21 -12.28 -7.72
C ASP A 130 -1.51 -11.44 -7.53
N PRO A 131 -2.19 -11.04 -8.63
CA PRO A 131 -3.43 -10.26 -8.55
C PRO A 131 -4.55 -11.01 -7.83
N LYS A 132 -4.61 -12.35 -7.96
CA LYS A 132 -5.63 -13.16 -7.29
C LYS A 132 -5.43 -13.14 -5.79
N ALA A 133 -4.21 -13.35 -5.31
CA ALA A 133 -3.91 -13.27 -3.89
C ALA A 133 -4.26 -11.89 -3.30
N LEU A 134 -4.01 -10.80 -4.04
CA LEU A 134 -4.43 -9.46 -3.64
C LEU A 134 -5.96 -9.33 -3.58
N ALA A 135 -6.68 -9.81 -4.59
CA ALA A 135 -8.14 -9.79 -4.63
C ALA A 135 -8.75 -10.59 -3.47
N ASP A 136 -8.20 -11.76 -3.15
CA ASP A 136 -8.67 -12.61 -2.05
C ASP A 136 -8.53 -11.88 -0.70
N VAL A 137 -7.40 -11.21 -0.45
CA VAL A 137 -7.19 -10.42 0.78
C VAL A 137 -8.11 -9.20 0.83
N ILE A 138 -8.33 -8.50 -0.29
CA ILE A 138 -9.29 -7.38 -0.34
C ILE A 138 -10.69 -7.90 0.00
N THR A 139 -11.13 -9.01 -0.60
CA THR A 139 -12.43 -9.64 -0.33
C THR A 139 -12.60 -9.97 1.15
N LEU A 140 -11.58 -10.59 1.76
CA LEU A 140 -11.57 -10.90 3.19
C LEU A 140 -11.78 -9.64 4.04
N LEU A 141 -11.11 -8.54 3.69
CA LEU A 141 -11.23 -7.29 4.45
C LEU A 141 -12.56 -6.58 4.21
N MET A 142 -13.12 -6.65 3.01
CA MET A 142 -14.44 -6.09 2.70
C MET A 142 -15.57 -6.78 3.48
N GLN A 143 -15.38 -8.03 3.90
CA GLN A 143 -16.35 -8.78 4.72
C GLN A 143 -16.24 -8.47 6.22
N LYS A 144 -15.18 -7.78 6.66
CA LYS A 144 -15.02 -7.41 8.06
C LYS A 144 -15.87 -6.19 8.41
N ASP A 145 -16.39 -6.19 9.64
CA ASP A 145 -17.04 -5.02 10.20
C ASP A 145 -16.05 -3.86 10.47
N TYR A 146 -16.63 -2.66 10.62
CA TYR A 146 -15.85 -1.44 10.84
C TYR A 146 -14.91 -1.54 12.06
N ASN A 147 -15.36 -2.12 13.17
CA ASN A 147 -14.57 -2.20 14.41
C ASN A 147 -13.36 -3.13 14.23
N SER A 148 -13.54 -4.23 13.50
CA SER A 148 -12.45 -5.15 13.15
C SER A 148 -11.39 -4.45 12.31
N LEU A 149 -11.77 -3.70 11.28
CA LEU A 149 -10.85 -2.92 10.46
C LEU A 149 -10.13 -1.85 11.28
N LYS A 150 -10.85 -1.11 12.11
CA LYS A 150 -10.29 -0.10 13.01
C LYS A 150 -9.28 -0.70 13.99
N SER A 151 -9.57 -1.89 14.53
CA SER A 151 -8.65 -2.60 15.44
C SER A 151 -7.34 -2.95 14.73
N ILE A 152 -7.37 -3.37 13.45
CA ILE A 152 -6.16 -3.65 12.65
C ILE A 152 -5.36 -2.36 12.49
N GLY A 153 -5.99 -1.27 12.07
CA GLY A 153 -5.35 0.03 11.90
C GLY A 153 -4.69 0.53 13.20
N PHE A 154 -5.39 0.45 14.32
CA PHE A 154 -4.87 0.83 15.65
C PHE A 154 -3.64 0.00 16.04
N LYS A 155 -3.67 -1.32 15.83
CA LYS A 155 -2.51 -2.20 16.07
C LYS A 155 -1.35 -1.83 15.15
N GLY A 156 -1.63 -1.49 13.90
CA GLY A 156 -0.65 -1.00 12.93
C GLY A 156 0.06 0.23 13.44
N ARG A 157 -0.68 1.28 13.83
CA ARG A 157 -0.11 2.50 14.39
C ARG A 157 0.75 2.23 15.62
N LYS A 158 0.27 1.42 16.56
CA LYS A 158 1.04 1.07 17.75
C LYS A 158 2.37 0.37 17.42
N ASN A 159 2.37 -0.51 16.41
CA ASN A 159 3.58 -1.18 15.92
C ASN A 159 4.58 -0.18 15.34
N ILE A 160 4.12 0.73 14.48
CA ILE A 160 4.97 1.73 13.82
C ILE A 160 5.58 2.70 14.82
N LEU A 161 4.78 3.29 15.70
CA LEU A 161 5.27 4.22 16.72
C LEU A 161 6.30 3.57 17.67
N LYS A 162 6.16 2.27 17.93
CA LYS A 162 7.14 1.54 18.75
C LYS A 162 8.46 1.29 18.04
N LYS A 163 8.46 1.02 16.73
CA LYS A 163 9.63 0.49 16.01
C LYS A 163 10.31 1.50 15.09
N PHE A 164 9.56 2.40 14.47
CA PHE A 164 9.99 3.22 13.34
C PHE A 164 9.83 4.73 13.60
N ASP A 165 10.12 5.13 14.82
CA ASP A 165 10.18 6.54 15.21
C ASP A 165 11.50 7.18 14.74
N VAL A 166 11.42 8.45 14.31
CA VAL A 166 12.56 9.24 13.82
C VAL A 166 13.64 9.38 14.88
N ASP A 167 13.27 9.66 16.13
CA ASP A 167 14.22 9.80 17.24
C ASP A 167 15.00 8.52 17.48
N LYS A 168 14.33 7.38 17.38
CA LYS A 168 14.95 6.07 17.49
C LYS A 168 15.91 5.80 16.34
N MET A 169 15.52 6.13 15.11
CA MET A 169 16.39 6.03 13.93
C MET A 169 17.65 6.87 14.12
N CYS A 170 17.49 8.14 14.49
CA CYS A 170 18.62 9.05 14.71
C CYS A 170 19.57 8.54 15.82
N LYS A 171 19.02 8.12 16.97
CA LYS A 171 19.81 7.56 18.07
C LYS A 171 20.58 6.30 17.68
N THR A 172 19.94 5.38 16.95
CA THR A 172 20.57 4.14 16.49
C THR A 172 21.70 4.45 15.52
N THR A 173 21.45 5.29 14.51
CA THR A 173 22.45 5.71 13.54
C THR A 173 23.66 6.38 14.21
N PHE A 174 23.39 7.30 15.14
CA PHE A 174 24.44 7.98 15.89
C PHE A 174 25.28 7.00 16.74
N THR A 175 24.64 6.00 17.35
CA THR A 175 25.34 4.96 18.10
C THR A 175 26.28 4.14 17.22
N GLU A 176 25.82 3.77 16.01
CA GLU A 176 26.68 3.02 15.07
C GLU A 176 27.88 3.86 14.60
N TYR A 177 27.68 5.16 14.31
CA TYR A 177 28.79 6.03 13.96
C TYR A 177 29.82 6.17 15.10
N LYS A 178 29.38 6.29 16.35
CA LYS A 178 30.30 6.33 17.51
C LYS A 178 31.15 5.06 17.59
N LYS A 179 30.53 3.88 17.47
CA LYS A 179 31.27 2.60 17.47
C LYS A 179 32.35 2.55 16.40
N LEU A 180 32.05 3.05 15.19
CA LEU A 180 33.04 3.06 14.10
C LEU A 180 34.21 4.00 14.37
N ILE A 181 33.95 5.16 14.98
CA ILE A 181 35.02 6.12 15.35
C ILE A 181 35.89 5.58 16.49
N GLU A 182 35.30 4.85 17.44
CA GLU A 182 36.03 4.26 18.57
C GLU A 182 36.87 3.02 18.13
N LEU A 183 36.61 2.43 16.98
CA LEU A 183 37.34 1.30 16.39
C LEU A 183 38.45 1.75 15.42
N SER A 184 38.53 3.03 15.08
CA SER A 184 39.55 3.64 14.21
C SER A 184 40.65 4.32 15.01
#